data_116bb102f639bf240568e1f04cbbb0dc
#
_entry.id   116bb102f639bf240568e1f04cbbb0dc
#
_cell.length_a   1.000
_cell.length_b   1.000
_cell.length_c   1.000
_cell.angle_alpha   90.00
_cell.angle_beta   90.00
_cell.angle_gamma   90.00
#
_symmetry.space_group_name_H-M   'P 1'
#
loop_
_entity.id
_entity.type
_entity.pdbx_description
1 polymer ?
#
loop_
_entity_poly.entity_id
_entity_poly.type
_entity_poly.pdbx_seq_one_letter_code
_entity_poly.pdbx_strand_id
1 'polypeptide(L)'
;MLIFGWVVIILVRLTSKLKNNRGSTLVLMIILIPVFLLIVGMIVDIGRAFVIKEELNKACMIAAEETSKCININIAESSGTNNLSGEYSNTINYYFYNNYKDKSYSRINYLDHNISGGTNNPKYIEILCEAEVDCFFLKLISIDSIKVHSKANGRLRRIK
;
A
#
# COMPACT_ATOMS: atom_id res chain seq x y z
N MET A 1 20.90 -10.04 7.04
CA MET A 1 22.17 -9.69 6.35
C MET A 1 23.25 -10.78 6.41
N LEU A 2 23.29 -11.66 7.39
CA LEU A 2 24.28 -12.73 7.53
C LEU A 2 24.09 -13.91 6.55
N ILE A 3 22.87 -14.24 6.18
CA ILE A 3 22.57 -15.42 5.31
C ILE A 3 23.07 -15.21 3.87
N PHE A 4 23.00 -13.97 3.35
CA PHE A 4 23.46 -13.63 2.01
C PHE A 4 25.00 -13.77 1.87
N GLY A 5 25.74 -13.46 2.93
CA GLY A 5 27.21 -13.62 2.96
C GLY A 5 27.62 -15.10 2.88
N TRP A 6 26.91 -15.99 3.54
CA TRP A 6 27.19 -17.42 3.51
C TRP A 6 26.86 -18.06 2.16
N VAL A 7 25.78 -17.65 1.52
CA VAL A 7 25.41 -18.13 0.17
C VAL A 7 26.46 -17.74 -0.86
N VAL A 8 26.97 -16.50 -0.81
CA VAL A 8 28.01 -16.04 -1.72
C VAL A 8 29.33 -16.76 -1.49
N ILE A 9 29.74 -17.02 -0.24
CA ILE A 9 30.97 -17.77 0.08
C ILE A 9 30.86 -19.23 -0.38
N ILE A 10 29.71 -19.86 -0.21
CA ILE A 10 29.47 -21.23 -0.70
C ILE A 10 29.52 -21.28 -2.23
N LEU A 11 28.91 -20.29 -2.92
CA LEU A 11 28.94 -20.19 -4.38
C LEU A 11 30.38 -20.05 -4.91
N VAL A 12 31.18 -19.16 -4.31
CA VAL A 12 32.57 -18.94 -4.72
C VAL A 12 33.46 -20.17 -4.46
N ARG A 13 33.25 -20.91 -3.36
CA ARG A 13 33.98 -22.16 -3.09
C ARG A 13 33.56 -23.32 -4.02
N LEU A 14 32.29 -23.40 -4.41
CA LEU A 14 31.79 -24.39 -5.35
C LEU A 14 32.35 -24.15 -6.77
N THR A 15 32.39 -22.91 -7.22
CA THR A 15 32.92 -22.59 -8.57
C THR A 15 34.43 -22.88 -8.70
N SER A 16 35.23 -22.77 -7.63
CA SER A 16 36.67 -23.07 -7.69
C SER A 16 37.00 -24.57 -7.77
N LYS A 17 36.09 -25.46 -7.36
CA LYS A 17 36.26 -26.93 -7.44
C LYS A 17 35.72 -27.58 -8.74
N LEU A 18 35.03 -26.78 -9.58
CA LEU A 18 34.33 -27.28 -10.77
C LEU A 18 35.19 -27.30 -12.04
N LYS A 19 36.46 -27.71 -11.93
CA LYS A 19 37.38 -27.82 -13.07
C LYS A 19 37.11 -29.03 -14.01
N ASN A 20 36.07 -29.81 -13.74
CA ASN A 20 35.70 -30.96 -14.57
C ASN A 20 34.35 -30.71 -15.27
N ASN A 21 34.38 -30.40 -16.55
CA ASN A 21 33.34 -29.71 -17.32
C ASN A 21 31.98 -30.45 -17.47
N ARG A 22 31.82 -31.70 -17.12
CA ARG A 22 30.58 -32.46 -17.35
C ARG A 22 29.60 -32.50 -16.15
N GLY A 23 30.09 -32.35 -14.91
CA GLY A 23 29.25 -32.26 -13.70
C GLY A 23 28.97 -30.83 -13.24
N SER A 24 29.78 -29.86 -13.67
CA SER A 24 29.76 -28.46 -13.28
C SER A 24 28.45 -27.76 -13.64
N THR A 25 27.97 -27.98 -14.86
CA THR A 25 26.72 -27.35 -15.35
C THR A 25 25.49 -27.84 -14.57
N LEU A 26 25.44 -29.11 -14.19
CA LEU A 26 24.32 -29.67 -13.45
C LEU A 26 24.26 -29.09 -12.01
N VAL A 27 25.39 -29.01 -11.34
CA VAL A 27 25.49 -28.38 -10.01
C VAL A 27 25.14 -26.90 -10.06
N LEU A 28 25.58 -26.17 -11.09
CA LEU A 28 25.22 -24.77 -11.31
C LEU A 28 23.70 -24.62 -11.48
N MET A 29 23.04 -25.46 -12.27
CA MET A 29 21.60 -25.44 -12.47
C MET A 29 20.81 -25.71 -11.19
N ILE A 30 21.24 -26.66 -10.36
CA ILE A 30 20.60 -26.97 -9.07
C ILE A 30 20.60 -25.77 -8.14
N ILE A 31 21.65 -24.92 -8.18
CA ILE A 31 21.73 -23.71 -7.37
C ILE A 31 20.97 -22.55 -8.02
N LEU A 32 21.03 -22.42 -9.33
CA LEU A 32 20.47 -21.28 -10.06
C LEU A 32 18.94 -21.30 -10.11
N ILE A 33 18.33 -22.50 -10.22
CA ILE A 33 16.87 -22.64 -10.25
C ILE A 33 16.20 -22.09 -8.98
N PRO A 34 16.58 -22.45 -7.74
CA PRO A 34 15.99 -21.90 -6.54
C PRO A 34 16.15 -20.38 -6.43
N VAL A 35 17.30 -19.85 -6.82
CA VAL A 35 17.54 -18.40 -6.82
C VAL A 35 16.62 -17.70 -7.82
N PHE A 36 16.46 -18.26 -9.01
CA PHE A 36 15.55 -17.72 -10.01
C PHE A 36 14.09 -17.75 -9.55
N LEU A 37 13.65 -18.86 -8.94
CA LEU A 37 12.31 -18.97 -8.38
C LEU A 37 12.06 -17.95 -7.26
N LEU A 38 13.07 -17.66 -6.44
CA LEU A 38 12.97 -16.64 -5.39
C LEU A 38 12.81 -15.24 -5.99
N ILE A 39 13.54 -14.91 -7.06
CA ILE A 39 13.42 -13.62 -7.75
C ILE A 39 12.01 -13.48 -8.37
N VAL A 40 11.52 -14.51 -9.06
CA VAL A 40 10.16 -14.48 -9.63
C VAL A 40 9.11 -14.33 -8.53
N GLY A 41 9.27 -15.06 -7.42
CA GLY A 41 8.38 -14.97 -6.27
C GLY A 41 8.35 -13.56 -5.65
N MET A 42 9.51 -12.91 -5.53
CA MET A 42 9.60 -11.53 -5.05
C MET A 42 8.84 -10.55 -5.97
N ILE A 43 8.93 -10.71 -7.29
CA ILE A 43 8.17 -9.90 -8.24
C ILE A 43 6.66 -10.06 -8.04
N VAL A 44 6.19 -11.28 -7.76
CA VAL A 44 4.77 -11.56 -7.49
C VAL A 44 4.31 -10.85 -6.21
N ASP A 45 5.06 -10.94 -5.11
CA ASP A 45 4.69 -10.30 -3.84
C ASP A 45 4.65 -8.77 -3.97
N ILE A 46 5.65 -8.17 -4.62
CA ILE A 46 5.69 -6.73 -4.89
C ILE A 46 4.51 -6.33 -5.81
N GLY A 47 4.21 -7.12 -6.85
CA GLY A 47 3.08 -6.86 -7.73
C GLY A 47 1.74 -6.84 -6.98
N ARG A 48 1.52 -7.78 -6.05
CA ARG A 48 0.34 -7.79 -5.17
C ARG A 48 0.26 -6.53 -4.30
N ALA A 49 1.38 -6.11 -3.71
CA ALA A 49 1.43 -4.87 -2.91
C ALA A 49 1.09 -3.63 -3.76
N PHE A 50 1.54 -3.56 -5.01
CA PHE A 50 1.16 -2.48 -5.93
C PHE A 50 -0.33 -2.47 -6.25
N VAL A 51 -0.95 -3.63 -6.51
CA VAL A 51 -2.40 -3.72 -6.76
C VAL A 51 -3.19 -3.21 -5.56
N ILE A 52 -2.82 -3.63 -4.34
CA ILE A 52 -3.47 -3.16 -3.11
C ILE A 52 -3.29 -1.65 -2.95
N LYS A 53 -2.10 -1.12 -3.20
CA LYS A 53 -1.85 0.33 -3.14
C LYS A 53 -2.75 1.11 -4.09
N GLU A 54 -2.94 0.65 -5.33
CA GLU A 54 -3.83 1.30 -6.29
C GLU A 54 -5.30 1.24 -5.88
N GLU A 55 -5.75 0.12 -5.32
CA GLU A 55 -7.10 0.00 -4.79
C GLU A 55 -7.33 0.94 -3.60
N LEU A 56 -6.36 1.03 -2.68
CA LEU A 56 -6.40 1.99 -1.56
C LEU A 56 -6.42 3.43 -2.05
N ASN A 57 -5.59 3.78 -3.03
CA ASN A 57 -5.57 5.11 -3.63
C ASN A 57 -6.95 5.49 -4.17
N LYS A 58 -7.59 4.60 -4.90
CA LYS A 58 -8.94 4.81 -5.45
C LYS A 58 -9.97 5.01 -4.34
N ALA A 59 -9.95 4.15 -3.32
CA ALA A 59 -10.87 4.26 -2.19
C ALA A 59 -10.68 5.57 -1.41
N CYS A 60 -9.44 5.97 -1.13
CA CYS A 60 -9.12 7.24 -0.49
C CYS A 60 -9.57 8.44 -1.34
N MET A 61 -9.33 8.40 -2.66
CA MET A 61 -9.76 9.48 -3.57
C MET A 61 -11.27 9.64 -3.60
N ILE A 62 -12.03 8.54 -3.72
CA ILE A 62 -13.49 8.57 -3.72
C ILE A 62 -14.00 9.08 -2.37
N ALA A 63 -13.48 8.56 -1.26
CA ALA A 63 -13.86 9.00 0.07
C ALA A 63 -13.56 10.49 0.29
N ALA A 64 -12.40 10.99 -0.15
CA ALA A 64 -12.03 12.39 -0.04
C ALA A 64 -12.90 13.30 -0.90
N GLU A 65 -13.22 12.87 -2.14
CA GLU A 65 -14.08 13.62 -3.04
C GLU A 65 -15.52 13.71 -2.52
N GLU A 66 -16.10 12.59 -2.10
CA GLU A 66 -17.49 12.55 -1.60
C GLU A 66 -17.61 13.31 -0.27
N THR A 67 -16.64 13.19 0.62
CA THR A 67 -16.62 13.95 1.87
C THR A 67 -16.45 15.42 1.63
N SER A 68 -15.75 15.83 0.59
CA SER A 68 -15.61 17.27 0.23
C SER A 68 -16.94 17.92 -0.18
N LYS A 69 -17.97 17.12 -0.50
CA LYS A 69 -19.33 17.56 -0.82
C LYS A 69 -20.24 17.68 0.42
N CYS A 70 -19.80 17.14 1.58
CA CYS A 70 -20.56 17.17 2.84
C CYS A 70 -20.50 18.56 3.51
N ILE A 71 -21.01 19.59 2.82
CA ILE A 71 -21.05 20.96 3.32
C ILE A 71 -22.43 21.23 3.92
N ASN A 72 -22.47 21.87 5.08
CA ASN A 72 -23.71 22.37 5.65
C ASN A 72 -24.18 23.60 4.88
N ILE A 73 -25.12 23.42 3.97
CA ILE A 73 -25.62 24.45 3.04
C ILE A 73 -26.20 25.63 3.81
N ASN A 74 -27.00 25.39 4.87
CA ASN A 74 -27.64 26.47 5.65
C ASN A 74 -26.60 27.42 6.31
N ILE A 75 -25.51 26.84 6.81
CA ILE A 75 -24.43 27.64 7.41
C ILE A 75 -23.61 28.33 6.31
N ALA A 76 -23.34 27.64 5.20
CA ALA A 76 -22.60 28.20 4.09
C ALA A 76 -23.32 29.40 3.46
N GLU A 77 -24.64 29.36 3.31
CA GLU A 77 -25.49 30.46 2.80
C GLU A 77 -25.56 31.64 3.77
N SER A 78 -25.64 31.37 5.08
CA SER A 78 -25.77 32.44 6.08
C SER A 78 -24.45 33.12 6.42
N SER A 79 -23.34 32.38 6.44
CA SER A 79 -22.02 32.87 6.86
C SER A 79 -21.06 33.19 5.70
N GLY A 80 -21.37 32.72 4.49
CA GLY A 80 -20.45 32.81 3.33
C GLY A 80 -19.20 31.97 3.46
N THR A 81 -19.14 31.07 4.47
CA THR A 81 -18.01 30.17 4.72
C THR A 81 -18.47 28.73 4.68
N ASN A 82 -17.67 27.88 4.06
CA ASN A 82 -17.93 26.45 4.08
C ASN A 82 -17.84 25.94 5.53
N ASN A 83 -18.80 25.09 5.90
CA ASN A 83 -18.78 24.36 7.16
C ASN A 83 -19.07 22.88 6.85
N LEU A 84 -18.27 21.97 7.40
CA LEU A 84 -18.52 20.56 7.22
C LEU A 84 -19.70 20.11 8.07
N SER A 85 -20.55 19.26 7.50
CA SER A 85 -21.58 18.57 8.26
C SER A 85 -20.95 17.71 9.35
N GLY A 86 -21.60 17.59 10.52
CA GLY A 86 -21.09 16.76 11.62
C GLY A 86 -20.92 15.25 11.27
N GLU A 87 -21.53 14.81 10.16
CA GLU A 87 -21.47 13.41 9.70
C GLU A 87 -20.34 13.12 8.71
N TYR A 88 -19.43 14.07 8.47
CA TYR A 88 -18.36 13.89 7.49
C TYR A 88 -17.47 12.65 7.75
N SER A 89 -17.23 12.31 9.03
CA SER A 89 -16.44 11.13 9.41
C SER A 89 -17.17 9.82 9.03
N ASN A 90 -18.48 9.74 9.20
CA ASN A 90 -19.29 8.60 8.76
C ASN A 90 -19.25 8.47 7.24
N THR A 91 -19.26 9.59 6.53
CA THR A 91 -19.16 9.61 5.06
C THR A 91 -17.82 9.06 4.60
N ILE A 92 -16.69 9.45 5.25
CA ILE A 92 -15.36 8.90 4.94
C ILE A 92 -15.37 7.38 5.05
N ASN A 93 -15.81 6.87 6.21
CA ASN A 93 -15.85 5.43 6.47
C ASN A 93 -16.75 4.70 5.48
N TYR A 94 -17.94 5.23 5.22
CA TYR A 94 -18.91 4.64 4.30
C TYR A 94 -18.33 4.49 2.89
N TYR A 95 -17.82 5.57 2.29
CA TYR A 95 -17.28 5.53 0.94
C TYR A 95 -15.96 4.77 0.84
N PHE A 96 -15.12 4.85 1.86
CA PHE A 96 -13.88 4.08 1.88
C PHE A 96 -14.15 2.57 1.88
N TYR A 97 -14.93 2.07 2.85
CA TYR A 97 -15.19 0.62 2.98
C TYR A 97 -16.14 0.06 1.92
N ASN A 98 -16.90 0.90 1.22
CA ASN A 98 -17.63 0.46 0.04
C ASN A 98 -16.74 0.27 -1.18
N ASN A 99 -15.62 0.97 -1.27
CA ASN A 99 -14.70 0.91 -2.40
C ASN A 99 -13.44 0.07 -2.13
N TYR A 100 -13.15 -0.24 -0.88
CA TYR A 100 -12.08 -1.15 -0.48
C TYR A 100 -12.59 -2.16 0.55
N LYS A 101 -12.29 -3.45 0.30
CA LYS A 101 -12.55 -4.53 1.24
C LYS A 101 -11.27 -5.28 1.52
N ASP A 102 -11.07 -5.63 2.79
CA ASP A 102 -9.96 -6.50 3.18
C ASP A 102 -9.97 -7.79 2.38
N LYS A 103 -8.80 -8.23 1.97
CA LYS A 103 -8.58 -9.51 1.29
C LYS A 103 -7.92 -10.48 2.26
N SER A 104 -7.94 -11.76 1.92
CA SER A 104 -7.30 -12.80 2.74
C SER A 104 -5.80 -12.57 2.99
N TYR A 105 -5.17 -11.74 2.16
CA TYR A 105 -3.74 -11.43 2.20
C TYR A 105 -3.45 -9.94 2.43
N SER A 106 -4.46 -9.12 2.70
CA SER A 106 -4.26 -7.70 3.02
C SER A 106 -5.28 -7.23 4.04
N ARG A 107 -4.83 -6.43 4.99
CA ARG A 107 -5.66 -5.84 6.05
C ARG A 107 -5.34 -4.36 6.21
N ILE A 108 -6.35 -3.57 6.53
CA ILE A 108 -6.18 -2.16 6.88
C ILE A 108 -5.66 -2.06 8.30
N ASN A 109 -4.55 -1.34 8.50
CA ASN A 109 -4.00 -1.05 9.82
C ASN A 109 -4.65 0.19 10.42
N TYR A 110 -4.79 1.25 9.63
CA TYR A 110 -5.52 2.45 10.04
C TYR A 110 -6.07 3.22 8.83
N LEU A 111 -7.13 3.97 9.11
CA LEU A 111 -7.72 4.98 8.26
C LEU A 111 -7.85 6.25 9.10
N ASP A 112 -7.21 7.32 8.67
CA ASP A 112 -7.19 8.60 9.37
C ASP A 112 -7.50 9.74 8.41
N HIS A 113 -7.91 10.89 8.94
CA HIS A 113 -8.23 12.06 8.14
C HIS A 113 -7.78 13.33 8.83
N ASN A 114 -7.38 14.30 8.04
CA ASN A 114 -7.00 15.64 8.50
C ASN A 114 -7.77 16.70 7.71
N ILE A 115 -8.30 17.71 8.40
CA ILE A 115 -9.06 18.80 7.80
C ILE A 115 -8.24 20.08 7.90
N SER A 116 -7.75 20.54 6.78
CA SER A 116 -7.03 21.81 6.72
C SER A 116 -7.98 22.99 6.84
N GLY A 117 -7.73 23.86 7.80
CA GLY A 117 -8.58 25.01 8.10
C GLY A 117 -9.66 24.73 9.15
N GLY A 118 -9.73 23.50 9.67
CA GLY A 118 -10.73 23.06 10.63
C GLY A 118 -12.12 22.87 10.01
N THR A 119 -13.08 22.40 10.81
CA THR A 119 -14.44 22.08 10.36
C THR A 119 -15.27 23.31 9.96
N ASN A 120 -14.94 24.48 10.51
CA ASN A 120 -15.70 25.73 10.30
C ASN A 120 -15.25 26.52 9.06
N ASN A 121 -14.08 26.24 8.52
CA ASN A 121 -13.60 26.84 7.26
C ASN A 121 -12.64 25.88 6.54
N PRO A 122 -13.12 24.69 6.18
CA PRO A 122 -12.28 23.67 5.58
C PRO A 122 -11.81 24.10 4.19
N LYS A 123 -10.52 23.93 3.94
CA LYS A 123 -9.89 24.18 2.64
C LYS A 123 -9.79 22.90 1.84
N TYR A 124 -9.32 21.84 2.48
CA TYR A 124 -9.26 20.48 1.92
C TYR A 124 -9.35 19.44 3.04
N ILE A 125 -9.81 18.28 2.66
CA ILE A 125 -9.83 17.07 3.50
C ILE A 125 -8.75 16.16 2.98
N GLU A 126 -7.86 15.75 3.85
CA GLU A 126 -6.80 14.77 3.58
C GLU A 126 -7.19 13.46 4.23
N ILE A 127 -7.18 12.37 3.45
CA ILE A 127 -7.41 11.02 3.94
C ILE A 127 -6.11 10.25 3.83
N LEU A 128 -5.73 9.58 4.91
CA LEU A 128 -4.52 8.77 5.05
C LEU A 128 -4.95 7.35 5.39
N CYS A 129 -4.40 6.39 4.68
CA CYS A 129 -4.65 4.98 4.94
C CYS A 129 -3.34 4.19 4.85
N GLU A 130 -3.18 3.25 5.77
CA GLU A 130 -2.13 2.22 5.71
C GLU A 130 -2.77 0.84 5.69
N ALA A 131 -2.29 0.00 4.81
CA ALA A 131 -2.60 -1.42 4.81
C ALA A 131 -1.32 -2.25 4.83
N GLU A 132 -1.45 -3.44 5.36
CA GLU A 132 -0.42 -4.45 5.39
C GLU A 132 -0.78 -5.58 4.43
N VAL A 133 0.16 -5.94 3.57
CA VAL A 133 0.00 -6.99 2.55
C VAL A 133 0.91 -8.14 2.90
N ASP A 134 0.35 -9.30 3.18
CA ASP A 134 1.09 -10.51 3.52
C ASP A 134 1.89 -11.01 2.32
N CYS A 135 3.17 -11.27 2.54
CA CYS A 135 4.04 -11.85 1.55
C CYS A 135 3.92 -13.37 1.52
N PHE A 136 4.08 -13.96 0.35
CA PHE A 136 4.12 -15.41 0.20
C PHE A 136 5.56 -15.91 0.00
N PHE A 137 6.25 -15.37 -0.97
CA PHE A 137 7.62 -15.77 -1.32
C PHE A 137 8.68 -15.04 -0.48
N LEU A 138 8.46 -13.78 -0.16
CA LEU A 138 9.39 -13.01 0.67
C LEU A 138 9.48 -13.55 2.12
N LYS A 139 8.51 -14.33 2.58
CA LYS A 139 8.60 -15.07 3.85
C LYS A 139 9.79 -16.01 3.91
N LEU A 140 10.25 -16.54 2.78
CA LEU A 140 11.43 -17.41 2.71
C LEU A 140 12.72 -16.67 3.12
N ILE A 141 12.72 -15.34 3.04
CA ILE A 141 13.83 -14.48 3.48
C ILE A 141 13.47 -13.64 4.71
N SER A 142 12.45 -14.10 5.49
CA SER A 142 12.01 -13.47 6.75
C SER A 142 11.40 -12.07 6.57
N ILE A 143 10.74 -11.81 5.44
CA ILE A 143 9.90 -10.63 5.22
C ILE A 143 8.46 -11.11 5.17
N ASP A 144 7.71 -10.89 6.25
CA ASP A 144 6.36 -11.44 6.41
C ASP A 144 5.31 -10.59 5.69
N SER A 145 5.48 -9.27 5.66
CA SER A 145 4.50 -8.34 5.09
C SER A 145 5.15 -7.10 4.50
N ILE A 146 4.42 -6.43 3.60
CA ILE A 146 4.77 -5.14 3.02
C ILE A 146 3.70 -4.13 3.45
N LYS A 147 4.11 -3.02 4.06
CA LYS A 147 3.24 -1.89 4.37
C LYS A 147 3.08 -1.00 3.16
N VAL A 148 1.84 -0.69 2.83
CA VAL A 148 1.48 0.20 1.74
C VAL A 148 0.69 1.39 2.31
N HIS A 149 1.07 2.59 1.89
CA HIS A 149 0.44 3.83 2.31
C HIS A 149 -0.27 4.47 1.14
N SER A 150 -1.43 5.05 1.42
CA SER A 150 -2.18 5.85 0.48
C SER A 150 -2.57 7.17 1.12
N LYS A 151 -2.60 8.22 0.30
CA LYS A 151 -2.97 9.56 0.70
C LYS A 151 -3.77 10.21 -0.42
N ALA A 152 -4.92 10.78 -0.07
CA ALA A 152 -5.75 11.50 -1.01
C ALA A 152 -6.28 12.81 -0.41
N ASN A 153 -6.48 13.82 -1.28
CA ASN A 153 -6.96 15.13 -0.89
C ASN A 153 -8.26 15.46 -1.63
N GLY A 154 -9.33 15.70 -0.88
CA GLY A 154 -10.59 16.24 -1.38
C GLY A 154 -10.60 17.74 -1.21
N ARG A 155 -10.78 18.52 -2.30
CA ARG A 155 -10.82 19.96 -2.27
C ARG A 155 -12.27 20.45 -2.16
N LEU A 156 -12.56 21.22 -1.12
CA LEU A 156 -13.87 21.84 -0.98
C LEU A 156 -14.00 23.00 -1.96
N ARG A 157 -15.07 22.99 -2.76
CA ARG A 157 -15.41 24.12 -3.65
C ARG A 157 -16.12 25.18 -2.83
N ARG A 158 -15.71 26.45 -2.98
CA ARG A 158 -16.49 27.57 -2.46
C ARG A 158 -17.84 27.59 -3.18
N ILE A 159 -18.92 27.59 -2.41
CA ILE A 159 -20.24 27.98 -2.92
C ILE A 159 -20.17 29.49 -3.15
N LYS A 160 -20.37 29.90 -4.41
CA LYS A 160 -20.50 31.34 -4.77
C LYS A 160 -21.94 31.74 -4.62
#